data_efb0820a9eba65a55d1282a895c39ca6
#
_entry.id   efb0820a9eba65a55d1282a895c39ca6
#
_cell.length_a   1.000
_cell.length_b   1.000
_cell.length_c   1.000
_cell.angle_alpha   90.00
_cell.angle_beta   90.00
_cell.angle_gamma   90.00
#
_symmetry.space_group_name_H-M   'P 1'
#
loop_
_entity.id
_entity.type
_entity.pdbx_description
1 polymer ?
#
loop_
_entity_poly.entity_id
_entity_poly.type
_entity_poly.pdbx_seq_one_letter_code
_entity_poly.pdbx_strand_id
1 'polypeptide(L)'
;MPQDTATSPFNGSYTALITPFSNGKVDEAAVRKLVDFQIDNGTQGLVPVGTTGESPTLSHEEHDRVVEMCIEQAAGRVPVIAGAGSNSTEEAVRLAKHAAAAGADGVLIVSPYYNKPTQEGLYRHFIAVAQAVDVAVIVYDIPGRSIVRVNDDTLARMAADYPNISGIKDATTDVGRPPRITNSLGSGFAQLSGEDATTLPYLAGGGHGAISVTSNIAPRQMADMHNAWQEGDVATAQQINTRMIEVHDAMFCEASPGPVKYAAELLGICSAETRLPLCEIADASNCLLYTSDAAAERSSVDLGG
;
A
#
# COMPACT_ATOMS: atom_id res chain seq x y z
N MET A 1 -33.59 6.83 -4.67
CA MET A 1 -33.14 5.73 -3.81
C MET A 1 -32.31 6.34 -2.72
N PRO A 2 -32.50 6.07 -1.42
CA PRO A 2 -31.56 6.55 -0.42
C PRO A 2 -30.21 5.92 -0.74
N GLN A 3 -29.20 6.75 -0.94
CA GLN A 3 -27.81 6.28 -1.04
C GLN A 3 -27.45 5.72 0.34
N ASP A 4 -27.11 4.44 0.36
CA ASP A 4 -26.54 3.79 1.54
C ASP A 4 -25.21 4.49 1.80
N THR A 5 -25.15 5.28 2.88
CA THR A 5 -23.97 6.08 3.27
C THR A 5 -22.97 5.23 4.05
N ALA A 6 -22.89 3.93 3.77
CA ALA A 6 -21.88 3.08 4.33
C ALA A 6 -20.50 3.61 3.85
N THR A 7 -19.77 4.21 4.75
CA THR A 7 -18.38 4.60 4.50
C THR A 7 -17.52 3.33 4.39
N SER A 8 -16.58 3.32 3.43
CA SER A 8 -15.62 2.23 3.30
C SER A 8 -14.91 1.95 4.64
N PRO A 9 -14.73 0.69 5.04
CA PRO A 9 -13.98 0.36 6.25
C PRO A 9 -12.48 0.69 6.13
N PHE A 10 -11.97 0.89 4.91
CA PHE A 10 -10.58 1.24 4.64
C PHE A 10 -10.53 2.63 4.01
N ASN A 11 -10.00 3.60 4.75
CA ASN A 11 -9.85 4.98 4.30
C ASN A 11 -8.61 5.62 4.92
N GLY A 12 -8.12 6.70 4.30
CA GLY A 12 -6.96 7.46 4.78
C GLY A 12 -5.62 6.91 4.29
N SER A 13 -4.56 7.17 5.07
CA SER A 13 -3.18 6.81 4.73
C SER A 13 -2.79 5.44 5.26
N TYR A 14 -2.58 4.49 4.38
CA TYR A 14 -2.00 3.18 4.66
C TYR A 14 -0.55 3.14 4.19
N THR A 15 0.32 2.49 4.97
CA THR A 15 1.73 2.35 4.58
C THR A 15 2.02 1.00 3.96
N ALA A 16 2.49 1.01 2.70
CA ALA A 16 3.11 -0.16 2.08
C ALA A 16 4.48 -0.38 2.75
N LEU A 17 4.51 -1.14 3.84
CA LEU A 17 5.71 -1.29 4.66
C LEU A 17 6.88 -1.89 3.86
N ILE A 18 8.06 -1.28 4.02
CA ILE A 18 9.33 -1.96 3.69
C ILE A 18 9.55 -3.13 4.64
N THR A 19 10.31 -4.14 4.20
CA THR A 19 10.80 -5.21 5.08
C THR A 19 12.27 -4.91 5.41
N PRO A 20 12.59 -4.46 6.64
CA PRO A 20 13.96 -4.29 7.08
C PRO A 20 14.77 -5.58 7.04
N PHE A 21 15.98 -5.50 6.50
CA PHE A 21 16.95 -6.58 6.52
C PHE A 21 18.23 -6.20 7.28
N SER A 22 18.89 -7.20 7.84
CA SER A 22 20.22 -7.08 8.43
C SER A 22 20.99 -8.39 8.19
N ASN A 23 22.14 -8.26 7.52
CA ASN A 23 23.00 -9.41 7.15
C ASN A 23 22.24 -10.52 6.39
N GLY A 24 21.42 -10.14 5.42
CA GLY A 24 20.65 -11.03 4.56
C GLY A 24 19.39 -11.63 5.19
N LYS A 25 19.07 -11.29 6.44
CA LYS A 25 17.91 -11.81 7.19
C LYS A 25 16.93 -10.68 7.50
N VAL A 26 15.67 -11.05 7.73
CA VAL A 26 14.67 -10.11 8.24
C VAL A 26 15.12 -9.59 9.62
N ASP A 27 15.16 -8.26 9.78
CA ASP A 27 15.43 -7.61 11.07
C ASP A 27 14.11 -7.43 11.83
N GLU A 28 13.76 -8.42 12.65
CA GLU A 28 12.52 -8.43 13.42
C GLU A 28 12.37 -7.20 14.34
N ALA A 29 13.48 -6.75 14.93
CA ALA A 29 13.45 -5.59 15.83
C ALA A 29 13.16 -4.30 15.06
N ALA A 30 13.75 -4.13 13.88
CA ALA A 30 13.48 -2.99 13.02
C ALA A 30 12.05 -3.03 12.43
N VAL A 31 11.51 -4.21 12.08
CA VAL A 31 10.11 -4.36 11.66
C VAL A 31 9.17 -3.84 12.75
N ARG A 32 9.33 -4.27 14.01
CA ARG A 32 8.48 -3.82 15.12
C ARG A 32 8.59 -2.32 15.37
N LYS A 33 9.81 -1.80 15.32
CA LYS A 33 10.08 -0.36 15.46
C LYS A 33 9.42 0.46 14.34
N LEU A 34 9.46 -0.04 13.10
CA LEU A 34 8.81 0.60 11.97
C LEU A 34 7.28 0.65 12.15
N VAL A 35 6.68 -0.44 12.63
CA VAL A 35 5.23 -0.48 12.91
C VAL A 35 4.85 0.59 13.95
N ASP A 36 5.58 0.68 15.07
CA ASP A 36 5.32 1.71 16.09
C ASP A 36 5.54 3.12 15.54
N PHE A 37 6.64 3.33 14.81
CA PHE A 37 6.92 4.62 14.16
C PHE A 37 5.76 5.08 13.25
N GLN A 38 5.19 4.17 12.46
CA GLN A 38 4.04 4.47 11.60
C GLN A 38 2.82 4.88 12.42
N ILE A 39 2.46 4.08 13.41
CA ILE A 39 1.26 4.30 14.23
C ILE A 39 1.38 5.58 15.04
N ASP A 40 2.53 5.82 15.68
CA ASP A 40 2.79 7.02 16.48
C ASP A 40 2.77 8.31 15.66
N ASN A 41 2.97 8.19 14.34
CA ASN A 41 2.89 9.29 13.38
C ASN A 41 1.55 9.35 12.62
N GLY A 42 0.53 8.63 13.07
CA GLY A 42 -0.86 8.81 12.61
C GLY A 42 -1.25 8.02 11.37
N THR A 43 -0.42 7.07 10.91
CA THR A 43 -0.83 6.12 9.85
C THR A 43 -2.14 5.43 10.22
N GLN A 44 -3.10 5.37 9.27
CA GLN A 44 -4.42 4.79 9.48
C GLN A 44 -4.49 3.29 9.14
N GLY A 45 -3.41 2.70 8.62
CA GLY A 45 -3.31 1.26 8.41
C GLY A 45 -1.96 0.82 7.86
N LEU A 46 -1.69 -0.47 7.94
CA LEU A 46 -0.41 -1.07 7.58
C LEU A 46 -0.59 -2.15 6.50
N VAL A 47 0.34 -2.19 5.55
CA VAL A 47 0.33 -3.19 4.47
C VAL A 47 1.71 -3.85 4.39
N PRO A 48 1.98 -4.87 5.22
CA PRO A 48 3.22 -5.63 5.17
C PRO A 48 3.30 -6.52 3.93
N VAL A 49 4.51 -6.92 3.57
CA VAL A 49 4.85 -7.90 2.52
C VAL A 49 4.16 -7.72 1.18
N GLY A 50 3.88 -6.46 0.81
CA GLY A 50 3.53 -6.10 -0.55
C GLY A 50 4.77 -6.02 -1.45
N THR A 51 4.64 -5.35 -2.60
CA THR A 51 5.77 -5.07 -3.52
C THR A 51 6.90 -4.33 -2.81
N THR A 52 6.57 -3.28 -2.06
CA THR A 52 7.51 -2.47 -1.27
C THR A 52 8.18 -3.29 -0.16
N GLY A 53 7.49 -4.30 0.36
CA GLY A 53 8.01 -5.22 1.37
C GLY A 53 8.84 -6.36 0.79
N GLU A 54 9.23 -6.32 -0.48
CA GLU A 54 10.08 -7.32 -1.16
C GLU A 54 9.54 -8.76 -1.07
N SER A 55 8.21 -8.91 -1.11
CA SER A 55 7.53 -10.22 -1.02
C SER A 55 8.16 -11.33 -1.91
N PRO A 56 8.57 -11.07 -3.17
CA PRO A 56 9.12 -12.12 -4.04
C PRO A 56 10.46 -12.73 -3.56
N THR A 57 11.18 -12.06 -2.67
CA THR A 57 12.50 -12.51 -2.18
C THR A 57 12.49 -12.99 -0.73
N LEU A 58 11.33 -12.99 -0.10
CA LEU A 58 11.10 -13.63 1.18
C LEU A 58 10.83 -15.13 0.98
N SER A 59 11.38 -15.99 1.85
CA SER A 59 10.87 -17.35 1.94
C SER A 59 9.43 -17.36 2.46
N HIS A 60 8.71 -18.46 2.30
CA HIS A 60 7.33 -18.54 2.82
C HIS A 60 7.29 -18.33 4.34
N GLU A 61 8.28 -18.88 5.06
CA GLU A 61 8.39 -18.75 6.51
C GLU A 61 8.68 -17.29 6.92
N GLU A 62 9.57 -16.59 6.18
CA GLU A 62 9.85 -15.18 6.43
C GLU A 62 8.63 -14.31 6.13
N HIS A 63 7.93 -14.59 5.03
CA HIS A 63 6.71 -13.88 4.66
C HIS A 63 5.65 -14.01 5.75
N ASP A 64 5.37 -15.23 6.16
CA ASP A 64 4.41 -15.55 7.21
C ASP A 64 4.81 -14.86 8.53
N ARG A 65 6.08 -14.92 8.90
CA ARG A 65 6.60 -14.29 10.12
C ARG A 65 6.50 -12.77 10.13
N VAL A 66 6.78 -12.09 9.00
CA VAL A 66 6.64 -10.63 8.90
C VAL A 66 5.17 -10.21 9.04
N VAL A 67 4.23 -10.95 8.46
CA VAL A 67 2.79 -10.70 8.63
C VAL A 67 2.40 -10.81 10.12
N GLU A 68 2.79 -11.91 10.78
CA GLU A 68 2.53 -12.13 12.21
C GLU A 68 3.08 -11.00 13.07
N MET A 69 4.35 -10.63 12.87
CA MET A 69 4.99 -9.54 13.63
C MET A 69 4.26 -8.20 13.47
N CYS A 70 3.83 -7.88 12.25
CA CYS A 70 3.09 -6.63 12.02
C CYS A 70 1.73 -6.63 12.73
N ILE A 71 1.00 -7.75 12.70
CA ILE A 71 -0.28 -7.90 13.39
C ILE A 71 -0.08 -7.86 14.91
N GLU A 72 0.89 -8.64 15.45
CA GLU A 72 1.24 -8.65 16.86
C GLU A 72 1.61 -7.24 17.35
N GLN A 73 2.47 -6.53 16.59
CA GLN A 73 2.94 -5.21 16.99
C GLN A 73 1.88 -4.13 16.82
N ALA A 74 1.04 -4.21 15.77
CA ALA A 74 -0.09 -3.29 15.61
C ALA A 74 -1.09 -3.41 16.78
N ALA A 75 -1.26 -4.63 17.31
CA ALA A 75 -2.11 -4.92 18.48
C ALA A 75 -3.51 -4.30 18.38
N GLY A 76 -4.11 -4.29 17.18
CA GLY A 76 -5.42 -3.70 16.92
C GLY A 76 -5.49 -2.17 16.97
N ARG A 77 -4.35 -1.46 17.08
CA ARG A 77 -4.31 0.02 17.04
C ARG A 77 -4.70 0.58 15.69
N VAL A 78 -4.34 -0.11 14.62
CA VAL A 78 -4.70 0.19 13.23
C VAL A 78 -4.93 -1.12 12.46
N PRO A 79 -5.75 -1.12 11.39
CA PRO A 79 -5.95 -2.30 10.57
C PRO A 79 -4.67 -2.71 9.82
N VAL A 80 -4.52 -4.03 9.60
CA VAL A 80 -3.44 -4.64 8.84
C VAL A 80 -4.00 -5.35 7.62
N ILE A 81 -3.60 -4.92 6.43
CA ILE A 81 -3.96 -5.56 5.15
C ILE A 81 -2.71 -6.28 4.62
N ALA A 82 -2.60 -7.58 4.85
CA ALA A 82 -1.41 -8.33 4.50
C ALA A 82 -1.29 -8.56 2.98
N GLY A 83 -0.12 -8.31 2.41
CA GLY A 83 0.19 -8.72 1.03
C GLY A 83 0.15 -10.25 0.93
N ALA A 84 -0.69 -10.78 0.04
CA ALA A 84 -0.86 -12.23 -0.14
C ALA A 84 -0.98 -12.63 -1.63
N GLY A 85 -0.61 -11.71 -2.52
CA GLY A 85 -0.70 -11.95 -3.96
C GLY A 85 0.46 -12.75 -4.53
N SER A 86 0.15 -13.57 -5.52
CA SER A 86 1.11 -14.35 -6.31
C SER A 86 0.58 -14.50 -7.74
N ASN A 87 1.47 -14.84 -8.67
CA ASN A 87 1.06 -15.28 -10.01
C ASN A 87 0.65 -16.77 -10.04
N SER A 88 0.78 -17.49 -8.93
CA SER A 88 0.20 -18.82 -8.68
C SER A 88 -1.04 -18.68 -7.81
N THR A 89 -2.19 -19.13 -8.28
CA THR A 89 -3.45 -19.07 -7.51
C THR A 89 -3.35 -19.89 -6.23
N GLU A 90 -2.71 -21.06 -6.26
CA GLU A 90 -2.52 -21.92 -5.10
C GLU A 90 -1.70 -21.23 -4.01
N GLU A 91 -0.60 -20.57 -4.40
CA GLU A 91 0.25 -19.81 -3.49
C GLU A 91 -0.51 -18.60 -2.90
N ALA A 92 -1.23 -17.82 -3.73
CA ALA A 92 -2.04 -16.70 -3.25
C ALA A 92 -3.10 -17.16 -2.23
N VAL A 93 -3.75 -18.29 -2.46
CA VAL A 93 -4.70 -18.89 -1.51
C VAL A 93 -4.01 -19.30 -0.20
N ARG A 94 -2.81 -19.91 -0.27
CA ARG A 94 -2.03 -20.27 0.92
C ARG A 94 -1.68 -19.05 1.77
N LEU A 95 -1.12 -18.02 1.11
CA LEU A 95 -0.70 -16.78 1.76
C LEU A 95 -1.91 -16.07 2.41
N ALA A 96 -3.02 -15.98 1.69
CA ALA A 96 -4.25 -15.35 2.19
C ALA A 96 -4.81 -16.08 3.41
N LYS A 97 -4.84 -17.42 3.38
CA LYS A 97 -5.29 -18.24 4.52
C LYS A 97 -4.41 -18.03 5.75
N HIS A 98 -3.08 -17.98 5.56
CA HIS A 98 -2.17 -17.72 6.68
C HIS A 98 -2.42 -16.33 7.27
N ALA A 99 -2.49 -15.29 6.44
CA ALA A 99 -2.73 -13.93 6.91
C ALA A 99 -4.06 -13.78 7.66
N ALA A 100 -5.14 -14.39 7.14
CA ALA A 100 -6.43 -14.39 7.81
C ALA A 100 -6.37 -15.13 9.17
N ALA A 101 -5.71 -16.29 9.22
CA ALA A 101 -5.53 -17.06 10.47
C ALA A 101 -4.67 -16.32 11.50
N ALA A 102 -3.69 -15.53 11.05
CA ALA A 102 -2.87 -14.67 11.91
C ALA A 102 -3.63 -13.44 12.46
N GLY A 103 -4.81 -13.12 11.91
CA GLY A 103 -5.65 -12.01 12.38
C GLY A 103 -5.53 -10.73 11.56
N ALA A 104 -5.14 -10.81 10.28
CA ALA A 104 -5.20 -9.67 9.37
C ALA A 104 -6.65 -9.21 9.14
N ASP A 105 -6.88 -7.90 9.03
CA ASP A 105 -8.19 -7.30 8.72
C ASP A 105 -8.55 -7.46 7.24
N GLY A 106 -7.56 -7.65 6.38
CA GLY A 106 -7.71 -7.90 4.96
C GLY A 106 -6.45 -8.46 4.32
N VAL A 107 -6.61 -8.87 3.06
CA VAL A 107 -5.50 -9.33 2.21
C VAL A 107 -5.42 -8.52 0.93
N LEU A 108 -4.21 -8.10 0.56
CA LEU A 108 -3.91 -7.39 -0.68
C LEU A 108 -3.41 -8.40 -1.72
N ILE A 109 -4.19 -8.58 -2.80
CA ILE A 109 -3.90 -9.56 -3.83
C ILE A 109 -3.54 -8.87 -5.14
N VAL A 110 -2.27 -8.94 -5.53
CA VAL A 110 -1.80 -8.38 -6.80
C VAL A 110 -2.30 -9.22 -7.97
N SER A 111 -2.67 -8.55 -9.06
CA SER A 111 -2.98 -9.24 -10.32
C SER A 111 -1.81 -10.12 -10.74
N PRO A 112 -2.05 -11.40 -11.16
CA PRO A 112 -0.99 -12.29 -11.59
C PRO A 112 -0.10 -11.65 -12.64
N TYR A 113 1.17 -11.55 -12.33
CA TYR A 113 2.23 -10.98 -13.18
C TYR A 113 2.93 -12.07 -13.98
N TYR A 114 3.60 -11.72 -15.08
CA TYR A 114 4.36 -12.60 -15.97
C TYR A 114 3.50 -13.50 -16.86
N ASN A 115 2.60 -14.33 -16.29
CA ASN A 115 1.76 -15.32 -17.02
C ASN A 115 0.55 -14.72 -17.74
N LYS A 116 0.27 -13.43 -17.61
CA LYS A 116 -0.71 -12.63 -18.39
C LYS A 116 -2.09 -13.30 -18.56
N PRO A 117 -2.81 -13.55 -17.46
CA PRO A 117 -4.14 -14.14 -17.56
C PRO A 117 -5.13 -13.25 -18.31
N THR A 118 -6.14 -13.87 -18.90
CA THR A 118 -7.31 -13.16 -19.45
C THR A 118 -8.18 -12.59 -18.31
N GLN A 119 -9.19 -11.76 -18.63
CA GLN A 119 -10.14 -11.26 -17.62
C GLN A 119 -10.87 -12.39 -16.89
N GLU A 120 -11.23 -13.47 -17.59
CA GLU A 120 -11.80 -14.66 -16.98
C GLU A 120 -10.79 -15.38 -16.07
N GLY A 121 -9.52 -15.41 -16.45
CA GLY A 121 -8.45 -15.95 -15.60
C GLY A 121 -8.25 -15.11 -14.33
N LEU A 122 -8.27 -13.77 -14.44
CA LEU A 122 -8.25 -12.86 -13.30
C LEU A 122 -9.44 -13.10 -12.38
N TYR A 123 -10.65 -13.14 -12.93
CA TYR A 123 -11.86 -13.45 -12.18
C TYR A 123 -11.68 -14.72 -11.36
N ARG A 124 -11.34 -15.84 -11.98
CA ARG A 124 -11.20 -17.13 -11.29
C ARG A 124 -10.10 -17.12 -10.23
N HIS A 125 -9.00 -16.40 -10.48
CA HIS A 125 -7.92 -16.25 -9.51
C HIS A 125 -8.38 -15.53 -8.25
N PHE A 126 -9.01 -14.36 -8.37
CA PHE A 126 -9.49 -13.58 -7.24
C PHE A 126 -10.63 -14.30 -6.49
N ILE A 127 -11.55 -14.96 -7.22
CA ILE A 127 -12.63 -15.74 -6.60
C ILE A 127 -12.08 -16.91 -5.78
N ALA A 128 -11.05 -17.61 -6.28
CA ALA A 128 -10.43 -18.69 -5.51
C ALA A 128 -9.83 -18.21 -4.18
N VAL A 129 -9.26 -17.01 -4.16
CA VAL A 129 -8.79 -16.40 -2.91
C VAL A 129 -9.96 -15.98 -2.04
N ALA A 130 -10.97 -15.30 -2.59
CA ALA A 130 -12.12 -14.83 -1.85
C ALA A 130 -12.91 -15.96 -1.20
N GLN A 131 -13.02 -17.12 -1.86
CA GLN A 131 -13.63 -18.33 -1.30
C GLN A 131 -12.85 -18.96 -0.15
N ALA A 132 -11.57 -18.65 -0.04
CA ALA A 132 -10.67 -19.32 0.89
C ALA A 132 -10.53 -18.59 2.22
N VAL A 133 -11.03 -17.33 2.33
CA VAL A 133 -10.92 -16.45 3.50
C VAL A 133 -12.21 -15.67 3.74
N ASP A 134 -12.45 -15.31 5.00
CA ASP A 134 -13.60 -14.49 5.41
C ASP A 134 -13.24 -12.99 5.58
N VAL A 135 -11.95 -12.64 5.51
CA VAL A 135 -11.46 -11.26 5.63
C VAL A 135 -11.63 -10.51 4.30
N ALA A 136 -11.51 -9.18 4.35
CA ALA A 136 -11.57 -8.34 3.18
C ALA A 136 -10.48 -8.70 2.15
N VAL A 137 -10.86 -8.82 0.88
CA VAL A 137 -9.94 -9.02 -0.25
C VAL A 137 -9.86 -7.71 -1.03
N ILE A 138 -8.66 -7.12 -1.04
CA ILE A 138 -8.36 -5.90 -1.79
C ILE A 138 -7.62 -6.29 -3.07
N VAL A 139 -8.25 -6.04 -4.20
CA VAL A 139 -7.65 -6.29 -5.53
C VAL A 139 -6.54 -5.27 -5.76
N TYR A 140 -5.34 -5.72 -6.15
CA TYR A 140 -4.25 -4.82 -6.49
C TYR A 140 -4.00 -4.80 -7.99
N ASP A 141 -4.36 -3.68 -8.61
CA ASP A 141 -4.23 -3.45 -10.05
C ASP A 141 -3.04 -2.54 -10.34
N ILE A 142 -1.94 -3.14 -10.82
CA ILE A 142 -0.68 -2.46 -11.13
C ILE A 142 -0.14 -2.89 -12.50
N PRO A 143 -0.73 -2.41 -13.60
CA PRO A 143 -0.34 -2.83 -14.95
C PRO A 143 1.11 -2.51 -15.31
N GLY A 144 1.74 -1.53 -14.69
CA GLY A 144 3.16 -1.23 -14.84
C GLY A 144 4.09 -2.37 -14.40
N ARG A 145 3.61 -3.29 -13.54
CA ARG A 145 4.36 -4.47 -13.07
C ARG A 145 3.73 -5.79 -13.51
N SER A 146 2.40 -5.89 -13.47
CA SER A 146 1.67 -7.10 -13.83
C SER A 146 1.42 -7.23 -15.34
N ILE A 147 1.54 -6.12 -16.10
CA ILE A 147 1.22 -5.99 -17.53
C ILE A 147 -0.30 -6.08 -17.78
N VAL A 148 -1.01 -6.98 -17.10
CA VAL A 148 -2.46 -7.11 -17.20
C VAL A 148 -3.13 -6.10 -16.25
N ARG A 149 -4.27 -5.55 -16.71
CA ARG A 149 -5.15 -4.67 -15.95
C ARG A 149 -6.45 -5.41 -15.63
N VAL A 150 -7.03 -5.15 -14.47
CA VAL A 150 -8.38 -5.57 -14.14
C VAL A 150 -9.37 -4.57 -14.72
N ASN A 151 -10.23 -5.00 -15.64
CA ASN A 151 -11.27 -4.17 -16.22
C ASN A 151 -12.36 -3.86 -15.17
N ASP A 152 -12.98 -2.68 -15.26
CA ASP A 152 -14.01 -2.26 -14.32
C ASP A 152 -15.20 -3.24 -14.29
N ASP A 153 -15.61 -3.79 -15.43
CA ASP A 153 -16.65 -4.84 -15.51
C ASP A 153 -16.25 -6.13 -14.81
N THR A 154 -14.97 -6.53 -14.93
CA THR A 154 -14.45 -7.72 -14.24
C THR A 154 -14.44 -7.50 -12.73
N LEU A 155 -14.01 -6.32 -12.28
CA LEU A 155 -14.02 -5.93 -10.87
C LEU A 155 -15.45 -5.93 -10.32
N ALA A 156 -16.40 -5.33 -11.05
CA ALA A 156 -17.80 -5.28 -10.67
C ALA A 156 -18.41 -6.69 -10.54
N ARG A 157 -18.11 -7.58 -11.49
CA ARG A 157 -18.54 -8.98 -11.45
C ARG A 157 -17.98 -9.70 -10.21
N MET A 158 -16.67 -9.53 -9.92
CA MET A 158 -16.04 -10.15 -8.77
C MET A 158 -16.69 -9.71 -7.45
N ALA A 159 -16.91 -8.41 -7.26
CA ALA A 159 -17.52 -7.86 -6.05
C ALA A 159 -18.99 -8.23 -5.90
N ALA A 160 -19.74 -8.38 -7.00
CA ALA A 160 -21.13 -8.84 -6.97
C ALA A 160 -21.26 -10.31 -6.56
N ASP A 161 -20.34 -11.17 -7.05
CA ASP A 161 -20.36 -12.60 -6.77
C ASP A 161 -19.80 -12.94 -5.37
N TYR A 162 -18.84 -12.13 -4.87
CA TYR A 162 -18.16 -12.33 -3.59
C TYR A 162 -18.01 -11.02 -2.83
N PRO A 163 -18.90 -10.71 -1.89
CA PRO A 163 -18.92 -9.43 -1.16
C PRO A 163 -17.67 -9.13 -0.32
N ASN A 164 -16.87 -10.14 0.04
CA ASN A 164 -15.58 -9.93 0.70
C ASN A 164 -14.49 -9.39 -0.25
N ILE A 165 -14.70 -9.40 -1.57
CA ILE A 165 -13.94 -8.55 -2.50
C ILE A 165 -14.48 -7.13 -2.36
N SER A 166 -13.94 -6.39 -1.40
CA SER A 166 -14.52 -5.15 -0.88
C SER A 166 -13.70 -3.90 -1.21
N GLY A 167 -12.62 -4.03 -1.97
CA GLY A 167 -11.81 -2.87 -2.36
C GLY A 167 -10.80 -3.14 -3.46
N ILE A 168 -10.19 -2.04 -3.88
CA ILE A 168 -9.09 -2.02 -4.86
C ILE A 168 -7.96 -1.10 -4.36
N LYS A 169 -6.70 -1.55 -4.52
CA LYS A 169 -5.53 -0.69 -4.61
C LYS A 169 -5.28 -0.42 -6.10
N ASP A 170 -5.49 0.81 -6.51
CA ASP A 170 -5.39 1.23 -7.90
C ASP A 170 -4.05 1.96 -8.16
N ALA A 171 -3.14 1.31 -8.85
CA ALA A 171 -1.88 1.88 -9.31
C ALA A 171 -1.86 2.01 -10.85
N THR A 172 -3.00 2.30 -11.45
CA THR A 172 -3.12 2.53 -12.90
C THR A 172 -2.84 3.97 -13.30
N THR A 173 -2.74 4.89 -12.33
CA THR A 173 -2.68 6.35 -12.52
C THR A 173 -3.90 6.97 -13.22
N ASP A 174 -4.97 6.21 -13.41
CA ASP A 174 -6.22 6.68 -14.01
C ASP A 174 -7.09 7.37 -12.95
N VAL A 175 -6.84 8.65 -12.70
CA VAL A 175 -7.60 9.46 -11.71
C VAL A 175 -9.08 9.63 -12.07
N GLY A 176 -9.48 9.27 -13.28
CA GLY A 176 -10.89 9.19 -13.69
C GLY A 176 -11.58 7.87 -13.37
N ARG A 177 -10.87 6.90 -12.81
CA ARG A 177 -11.42 5.57 -12.48
C ARG A 177 -12.32 5.58 -11.25
N PRO A 178 -12.03 6.32 -10.15
CA PRO A 178 -12.87 6.26 -8.95
C PRO A 178 -14.35 6.54 -9.19
N PRO A 179 -14.78 7.57 -9.93
CA PRO A 179 -16.20 7.78 -10.16
C PRO A 179 -16.86 6.67 -11.00
N ARG A 180 -16.12 5.97 -11.89
CA ARG A 180 -16.66 4.81 -12.63
C ARG A 180 -16.91 3.64 -11.70
N ILE A 181 -15.97 3.35 -10.79
CA ILE A 181 -16.11 2.30 -9.78
C ILE A 181 -17.26 2.64 -8.82
N THR A 182 -17.36 3.87 -8.33
CA THR A 182 -18.46 4.30 -7.45
C THR A 182 -19.82 4.14 -8.13
N ASN A 183 -19.93 4.45 -9.42
CA ASN A 183 -21.17 4.25 -10.18
C ASN A 183 -21.58 2.78 -10.31
N SER A 184 -20.64 1.86 -10.36
CA SER A 184 -20.93 0.42 -10.53
C SER A 184 -21.02 -0.35 -9.21
N LEU A 185 -20.26 0.03 -8.19
CA LEU A 185 -20.12 -0.72 -6.93
C LEU A 185 -20.61 0.04 -5.68
N GLY A 186 -20.95 1.32 -5.84
CA GLY A 186 -21.34 2.17 -4.71
C GLY A 186 -20.16 2.72 -3.92
N SER A 187 -20.46 3.62 -2.97
CA SER A 187 -19.46 4.31 -2.15
C SER A 187 -18.86 3.45 -1.02
N GLY A 188 -19.43 2.29 -0.74
CA GLY A 188 -18.90 1.36 0.27
C GLY A 188 -17.73 0.51 -0.21
N PHE A 189 -17.46 0.45 -1.53
CA PHE A 189 -16.32 -0.28 -2.08
C PHE A 189 -15.04 0.53 -1.91
N ALA A 190 -14.06 -0.01 -1.15
CA ALA A 190 -12.83 0.69 -0.84
C ALA A 190 -11.99 0.99 -2.09
N GLN A 191 -11.65 2.25 -2.31
CA GLN A 191 -10.83 2.68 -3.44
C GLN A 191 -9.58 3.38 -2.90
N LEU A 192 -8.44 2.68 -2.92
CA LEU A 192 -7.17 3.15 -2.38
C LEU A 192 -6.19 3.41 -3.52
N SER A 193 -5.64 4.62 -3.60
CA SER A 193 -4.58 4.93 -4.55
C SER A 193 -3.34 4.07 -4.26
N GLY A 194 -2.73 3.52 -5.30
CA GLY A 194 -1.45 2.84 -5.22
C GLY A 194 -0.27 3.71 -5.66
N GLU A 195 -0.53 5.01 -5.90
CA GLU A 195 0.44 5.97 -6.45
C GLU A 195 0.42 7.26 -5.64
N ASP A 196 1.54 7.59 -4.99
CA ASP A 196 1.63 8.73 -4.07
C ASP A 196 1.38 10.08 -4.77
N ALA A 197 2.03 10.32 -5.90
CA ALA A 197 1.95 11.59 -6.62
C ALA A 197 0.53 11.93 -7.14
N THR A 198 -0.32 10.92 -7.36
CA THR A 198 -1.69 11.09 -7.85
C THR A 198 -2.75 10.87 -6.78
N THR A 199 -2.35 10.74 -5.51
CA THR A 199 -3.30 10.46 -4.41
C THR A 199 -4.35 11.55 -4.27
N LEU A 200 -3.97 12.82 -4.20
CA LEU A 200 -4.94 13.90 -4.00
C LEU A 200 -5.96 14.02 -5.16
N PRO A 201 -5.56 14.00 -6.44
CA PRO A 201 -6.51 13.89 -7.55
C PRO A 201 -7.41 12.63 -7.49
N TYR A 202 -6.88 11.51 -7.02
CA TYR A 202 -7.65 10.28 -6.85
C TYR A 202 -8.74 10.42 -5.77
N LEU A 203 -8.40 11.08 -4.64
CA LEU A 203 -9.36 11.42 -3.58
C LEU A 203 -10.44 12.36 -4.10
N ALA A 204 -10.06 13.38 -4.90
CA ALA A 204 -11.00 14.30 -5.51
C ALA A 204 -11.97 13.61 -6.49
N GLY A 205 -11.58 12.48 -7.09
CA GLY A 205 -12.43 11.60 -7.90
C GLY A 205 -13.38 10.72 -7.10
N GLY A 206 -13.28 10.68 -5.78
CA GLY A 206 -14.10 9.82 -4.90
C GLY A 206 -13.35 8.61 -4.35
N GLY A 207 -12.01 8.60 -4.42
CA GLY A 207 -11.18 7.64 -3.70
C GLY A 207 -11.28 7.82 -2.18
N HIS A 208 -10.94 6.76 -1.44
CA HIS A 208 -11.06 6.73 0.02
C HIS A 208 -9.73 6.94 0.74
N GLY A 209 -8.60 6.66 0.07
CA GLY A 209 -7.29 6.74 0.69
C GLY A 209 -6.17 6.33 -0.26
N ALA A 210 -5.02 6.02 0.32
CA ALA A 210 -3.86 5.50 -0.41
C ALA A 210 -3.13 4.40 0.36
N ILE A 211 -2.48 3.50 -0.38
CA ILE A 211 -1.46 2.59 0.14
C ILE A 211 -0.11 3.11 -0.37
N SER A 212 0.52 3.93 0.43
CA SER A 212 1.66 4.81 0.12
C SER A 212 3.01 4.13 0.33
N VAL A 213 3.97 4.45 -0.53
CA VAL A 213 5.40 4.15 -0.35
C VAL A 213 6.06 5.23 0.48
N THR A 214 5.79 6.50 0.17
CA THR A 214 6.37 7.67 0.84
C THR A 214 6.08 7.69 2.34
N SER A 215 4.93 7.15 2.77
CA SER A 215 4.58 7.07 4.19
C SER A 215 5.57 6.25 5.03
N ASN A 216 6.41 5.40 4.44
CA ASN A 216 7.48 4.73 5.21
C ASN A 216 8.43 5.72 5.90
N ILE A 217 8.66 6.90 5.31
CA ILE A 217 9.59 7.93 5.80
C ILE A 217 8.89 9.21 6.23
N ALA A 218 7.68 9.47 5.75
CA ALA A 218 6.90 10.68 6.04
C ALA A 218 5.45 10.36 6.45
N PRO A 219 5.22 9.47 7.45
CA PRO A 219 3.87 9.02 7.81
C PRO A 219 2.98 10.16 8.31
N ARG A 220 3.54 11.11 9.07
CA ARG A 220 2.79 12.25 9.61
C ARG A 220 2.20 13.11 8.48
N GLN A 221 3.03 13.50 7.52
CA GLN A 221 2.60 14.35 6.41
C GLN A 221 1.53 13.67 5.56
N MET A 222 1.68 12.36 5.32
CA MET A 222 0.68 11.59 4.58
C MET A 222 -0.64 11.48 5.36
N ALA A 223 -0.58 11.22 6.66
CA ALA A 223 -1.78 11.18 7.51
C ALA A 223 -2.47 12.55 7.58
N ASP A 224 -1.72 13.62 7.78
CA ASP A 224 -2.26 14.99 7.88
C ASP A 224 -2.90 15.44 6.57
N MET A 225 -2.34 15.08 5.40
CA MET A 225 -2.96 15.34 4.10
C MET A 225 -4.34 14.65 3.98
N HIS A 226 -4.41 13.38 4.38
CA HIS A 226 -5.67 12.64 4.32
C HIS A 226 -6.69 13.16 5.33
N ASN A 227 -6.27 13.51 6.55
CA ASN A 227 -7.14 14.08 7.57
C ASN A 227 -7.73 15.42 7.11
N ALA A 228 -6.88 16.35 6.63
CA ALA A 228 -7.32 17.62 6.09
C ALA A 228 -8.33 17.44 4.94
N TRP A 229 -8.08 16.48 4.04
CA TRP A 229 -9.02 16.15 2.96
C TRP A 229 -10.38 15.67 3.51
N GLN A 230 -10.37 14.75 4.48
CA GLN A 230 -11.59 14.19 5.08
C GLN A 230 -12.39 15.23 5.86
N GLU A 231 -11.71 16.19 6.49
CA GLU A 231 -12.31 17.33 7.19
C GLU A 231 -12.83 18.43 6.24
N GLY A 232 -12.55 18.32 4.95
CA GLY A 232 -12.94 19.30 3.93
C GLY A 232 -12.01 20.49 3.83
N ASP A 233 -10.86 20.47 4.52
CA ASP A 233 -9.80 21.48 4.38
C ASP A 233 -8.93 21.17 3.15
N VAL A 234 -9.51 21.45 2.00
CA VAL A 234 -8.86 21.22 0.71
C VAL A 234 -7.58 22.05 0.56
N ALA A 235 -7.53 23.24 1.13
CA ALA A 235 -6.39 24.14 1.02
C ALA A 235 -5.15 23.54 1.73
N THR A 236 -5.33 23.06 2.96
CA THR A 236 -4.27 22.38 3.72
C THR A 236 -3.84 21.10 3.02
N ALA A 237 -4.77 20.26 2.55
CA ALA A 237 -4.46 19.05 1.82
C ALA A 237 -3.62 19.32 0.55
N GLN A 238 -3.98 20.36 -0.22
CA GLN A 238 -3.22 20.78 -1.40
C GLN A 238 -1.83 21.31 -1.04
N GLN A 239 -1.71 22.08 0.03
CA GLN A 239 -0.43 22.61 0.49
C GLN A 239 0.53 21.48 0.87
N ILE A 240 0.06 20.49 1.64
CA ILE A 240 0.87 19.32 2.02
C ILE A 240 1.26 18.54 0.77
N ASN A 241 0.31 18.21 -0.11
CA ASN A 241 0.58 17.48 -1.35
C ASN A 241 1.64 18.18 -2.22
N THR A 242 1.56 19.51 -2.35
CA THR A 242 2.53 20.29 -3.14
C THR A 242 3.94 20.20 -2.55
N ARG A 243 4.08 20.22 -1.23
CA ARG A 243 5.37 20.06 -0.56
C ARG A 243 5.94 18.65 -0.70
N MET A 244 5.08 17.64 -0.76
CA MET A 244 5.46 16.24 -0.81
C MET A 244 5.80 15.74 -2.21
N ILE A 245 5.47 16.46 -3.28
CA ILE A 245 5.61 15.96 -4.66
C ILE A 245 7.06 15.57 -5.00
N GLU A 246 8.05 16.37 -4.60
CA GLU A 246 9.45 16.07 -4.85
C GLU A 246 9.90 14.83 -4.05
N VAL A 247 9.36 14.62 -2.86
CA VAL A 247 9.62 13.43 -2.05
C VAL A 247 8.99 12.20 -2.71
N HIS A 248 7.76 12.31 -3.21
CA HIS A 248 7.12 11.21 -3.95
C HIS A 248 7.96 10.79 -5.17
N ASP A 249 8.39 11.75 -5.99
CA ASP A 249 9.22 11.49 -7.16
C ASP A 249 10.56 10.85 -6.78
N ALA A 250 11.18 11.32 -5.70
CA ALA A 250 12.43 10.77 -5.19
C ALA A 250 12.32 9.30 -4.75
N MET A 251 11.17 8.86 -4.17
CA MET A 251 10.94 7.47 -3.78
C MET A 251 10.86 6.50 -4.97
N PHE A 252 10.76 7.03 -6.19
CA PHE A 252 10.65 6.26 -7.43
C PHE A 252 11.72 6.64 -8.47
N CYS A 253 12.79 7.34 -8.04
CA CYS A 253 13.90 7.70 -8.94
C CYS A 253 14.66 6.47 -9.47
N GLU A 254 14.56 5.34 -8.77
CA GLU A 254 15.01 4.01 -9.19
C GLU A 254 13.97 2.94 -8.83
N ALA A 255 14.34 1.67 -9.01
CA ALA A 255 13.44 0.55 -8.69
C ALA A 255 13.06 0.54 -7.19
N SER A 256 11.77 0.74 -6.91
CA SER A 256 11.24 0.62 -5.54
C SER A 256 11.37 -0.84 -5.05
N PRO A 257 11.79 -1.08 -3.78
CA PRO A 257 11.91 -0.14 -2.67
C PRO A 257 13.32 0.44 -2.41
N GLY A 258 14.29 0.32 -3.32
CA GLY A 258 15.65 0.83 -3.10
C GLY A 258 15.68 2.25 -2.54
N PRO A 259 15.10 3.27 -3.24
CA PRO A 259 15.11 4.64 -2.77
C PRO A 259 14.49 4.85 -1.39
N VAL A 260 13.33 4.27 -1.10
CA VAL A 260 12.68 4.44 0.20
C VAL A 260 13.42 3.74 1.34
N LYS A 261 14.10 2.63 1.08
CA LYS A 261 14.96 1.98 2.10
C LYS A 261 16.20 2.80 2.40
N TYR A 262 16.80 3.40 1.38
CA TYR A 262 17.92 4.32 1.58
C TYR A 262 17.50 5.56 2.39
N ALA A 263 16.36 6.16 2.07
CA ALA A 263 15.82 7.26 2.86
C ALA A 263 15.51 6.85 4.32
N ALA A 264 14.97 5.64 4.53
CA ALA A 264 14.75 5.09 5.86
C ALA A 264 16.05 4.88 6.65
N GLU A 265 17.16 4.51 5.98
CA GLU A 265 18.48 4.41 6.61
C GLU A 265 19.01 5.79 7.04
N LEU A 266 18.87 6.82 6.20
CA LEU A 266 19.25 8.20 6.54
C LEU A 266 18.50 8.71 7.79
N LEU A 267 17.24 8.31 7.96
CA LEU A 267 16.41 8.61 9.15
C LEU A 267 16.69 7.70 10.35
N GLY A 268 17.60 6.72 10.24
CA GLY A 268 17.91 5.79 11.32
C GLY A 268 16.79 4.80 11.65
N ILE A 269 15.87 4.55 10.71
CA ILE A 269 14.73 3.63 10.87
C ILE A 269 15.22 2.19 10.69
N CYS A 270 15.94 1.88 9.61
CA CYS A 270 16.49 0.56 9.32
C CYS A 270 17.67 0.67 8.34
N SER A 271 18.35 -0.45 8.03
CA SER A 271 19.35 -0.53 6.97
C SER A 271 18.70 -0.40 5.59
N ALA A 272 19.43 0.18 4.62
CA ALA A 272 19.06 0.24 3.21
C ALA A 272 19.16 -1.11 2.49
N GLU A 273 19.59 -2.18 3.16
CA GLU A 273 19.80 -3.50 2.58
C GLU A 273 18.57 -4.01 1.83
N THR A 274 18.78 -4.41 0.56
CA THR A 274 17.78 -5.08 -0.29
C THR A 274 18.28 -6.47 -0.67
N ARG A 275 17.39 -7.33 -1.16
CA ARG A 275 17.75 -8.65 -1.69
C ARG A 275 17.79 -8.66 -3.22
N LEU A 276 18.77 -9.34 -3.80
CA LEU A 276 18.78 -9.54 -5.25
C LEU A 276 17.43 -10.11 -5.76
N PRO A 277 16.93 -9.62 -6.92
CA PRO A 277 17.64 -8.85 -7.95
C PRO A 277 17.70 -7.34 -7.69
N LEU A 278 17.15 -6.84 -6.59
CA LEU A 278 17.33 -5.46 -6.18
C LEU A 278 18.72 -5.28 -5.54
N CYS A 279 19.30 -4.10 -5.69
CA CYS A 279 20.61 -3.76 -5.15
C CYS A 279 20.62 -2.32 -4.63
N GLU A 280 21.72 -1.90 -4.09
CA GLU A 280 21.94 -0.52 -3.65
C GLU A 280 21.65 0.45 -4.78
N ILE A 281 21.06 1.60 -4.46
CA ILE A 281 20.80 2.67 -5.43
C ILE A 281 22.13 3.35 -5.86
N ALA A 282 22.12 3.95 -7.05
CA ALA A 282 23.30 4.60 -7.60
C ALA A 282 23.70 5.86 -6.80
N ASP A 283 25.01 6.19 -6.77
CA ASP A 283 25.51 7.37 -6.07
C ASP A 283 24.85 8.69 -6.51
N ALA A 284 24.45 8.78 -7.79
CA ALA A 284 23.74 9.96 -8.30
C ALA A 284 22.36 10.12 -7.67
N SER A 285 21.67 9.01 -7.38
CA SER A 285 20.36 8.99 -6.71
C SER A 285 20.47 9.25 -5.22
N ASN A 286 21.58 8.84 -4.59
CA ASN A 286 21.89 9.17 -3.20
C ASN A 286 21.89 10.69 -2.94
N CYS A 287 22.52 11.47 -3.84
CA CYS A 287 22.56 12.93 -3.74
C CYS A 287 21.17 13.57 -3.83
N LEU A 288 20.29 13.02 -4.68
CA LEU A 288 18.92 13.51 -4.86
C LEU A 288 18.11 13.28 -3.57
N LEU A 289 18.20 12.08 -3.00
CA LEU A 289 17.48 11.70 -1.79
C LEU A 289 17.94 12.47 -0.56
N TYR A 290 19.23 12.73 -0.42
CA TYR A 290 19.76 13.53 0.68
C TYR A 290 19.22 14.98 0.68
N THR A 291 18.99 15.58 -0.49
CA THR A 291 18.39 16.91 -0.61
C THR A 291 16.88 16.91 -0.37
N SER A 292 16.18 15.84 -0.76
CA SER A 292 14.73 15.68 -0.56
C SER A 292 14.39 15.38 0.91
N ASP A 293 15.25 14.65 1.61
CA ASP A 293 15.09 14.33 3.02
C ASP A 293 15.22 15.57 3.91
N ALA A 294 16.20 16.45 3.59
CA ALA A 294 16.31 17.77 4.23
C ALA A 294 15.09 18.67 3.99
N ALA A 295 14.33 18.46 2.91
CA ALA A 295 13.06 19.14 2.66
C ALA A 295 11.91 18.55 3.50
N ALA A 296 11.87 17.23 3.71
CA ALA A 296 10.90 16.57 4.58
C ALA A 296 11.08 16.95 6.06
N GLU A 297 12.32 17.04 6.56
CA GLU A 297 12.61 17.51 7.92
C GLU A 297 12.23 18.99 8.11
N ARG A 298 12.50 19.86 7.14
CA ARG A 298 12.09 21.28 7.22
C ARG A 298 10.58 21.46 7.27
N SER A 299 9.82 20.61 6.59
CA SER A 299 8.36 20.67 6.61
C SER A 299 7.75 20.19 7.95
N SER A 300 8.49 19.41 8.75
CA SER A 300 8.04 18.99 10.09
C SER A 300 8.24 20.08 11.16
N VAL A 301 9.19 21.01 10.94
CA VAL A 301 9.49 22.10 11.89
C VAL A 301 8.54 23.30 11.72
N ASP A 302 8.03 23.53 10.50
CA ASP A 302 7.17 24.69 10.21
C ASP A 302 5.68 24.51 10.58
N LEU A 303 5.25 23.32 10.99
CA LEU A 303 3.87 23.06 11.45
C LEU A 303 3.72 23.17 12.98
N GLY A 304 4.78 23.53 13.72
CA GLY A 304 4.83 23.66 15.18
C GLY A 304 4.94 25.09 15.69
N GLY A 305 4.58 26.11 14.86
CA GLY A 305 4.62 27.53 15.22
C GLY A 305 3.24 28.18 15.23
#